data_5859521011cb1f7bb72782f7c4cb5ef5
#
_entry.id   5859521011cb1f7bb72782f7c4cb5ef5
#
_cell.length_a   1.000
_cell.length_b   1.000
_cell.length_c   1.000
_cell.angle_alpha   90.00
_cell.angle_beta   90.00
_cell.angle_gamma   90.00
#
_symmetry.space_group_name_H-M   'P 1'
#
loop_
_entity.id
_entity.type
_entity.pdbx_description
1 polymer ?
#
loop_
_entity_poly.entity_id
_entity_poly.type
_entity_poly.pdbx_seq_one_letter_code
_entity_poly.pdbx_strand_id
1 'polypeptide(L)'
;MLQESNRVEFKSILNDKMEKEIVAFLNNREGGVLYIGLDDDGHPLMNKDLDATQLKIADRIKNNILPSTMGLFDIVTEIIENVPVIKIIVSSGLKKPYYIRSQGMSPSGCFARVGTST
;
A
#
# COMPACT_ATOMS: atom_id res chain seq x y z
N MET A 1 -0.42 17.84 -9.61
CA MET A 1 -0.70 16.54 -10.25
C MET A 1 -0.01 15.42 -9.49
N LEU A 2 -0.76 14.36 -9.16
CA LEU A 2 -0.18 13.20 -8.48
C LEU A 2 0.75 12.45 -9.42
N GLN A 3 1.91 12.06 -8.90
CA GLN A 3 2.88 11.25 -9.63
C GLN A 3 3.44 10.20 -8.69
N GLU A 4 3.76 9.02 -9.24
CA GLU A 4 4.49 8.01 -8.48
C GLU A 4 5.87 8.51 -8.10
N SER A 5 6.37 8.05 -6.94
CA SER A 5 7.67 8.44 -6.42
C SER A 5 8.17 7.35 -5.48
N ASN A 6 9.27 7.61 -4.76
CA ASN A 6 9.73 6.67 -3.73
C ASN A 6 8.77 6.55 -2.54
N ARG A 7 7.75 7.43 -2.46
CA ARG A 7 6.76 7.42 -1.38
C ARG A 7 5.31 7.30 -1.87
N VAL A 8 5.09 7.19 -3.18
CA VAL A 8 3.74 7.14 -3.74
C VAL A 8 3.70 6.09 -4.84
N GLU A 9 2.76 5.16 -4.71
CA GLU A 9 2.51 4.11 -5.70
C GLU A 9 1.04 4.13 -6.10
N PHE A 10 0.75 3.90 -7.39
CA PHE A 10 -0.60 3.79 -7.92
C PHE A 10 -0.89 2.35 -8.32
N LYS A 11 -2.08 1.86 -7.97
CA LYS A 11 -2.60 0.59 -8.47
C LYS A 11 -4.01 0.81 -8.99
N SER A 12 -4.31 0.22 -10.14
CA SER A 12 -5.65 0.36 -10.73
C SER A 12 -6.68 -0.44 -9.94
N ILE A 13 -6.31 -1.63 -9.49
CA ILE A 13 -7.16 -2.51 -8.69
C ILE A 13 -6.36 -3.12 -7.56
N LEU A 14 -7.08 -3.63 -6.56
CA LEU A 14 -6.48 -4.45 -5.52
C LEU A 14 -6.09 -5.80 -6.13
N ASN A 15 -4.80 -6.15 -6.02
CA ASN A 15 -4.28 -7.41 -6.54
C ASN A 15 -3.38 -8.10 -5.52
N ASP A 16 -2.75 -9.21 -5.92
CA ASP A 16 -1.92 -10.02 -5.03
C ASP A 16 -0.60 -9.33 -4.63
N LYS A 17 -0.24 -8.24 -5.29
CA LYS A 17 1.02 -7.53 -5.03
C LYS A 17 0.89 -6.41 -4.02
N MET A 18 -0.31 -6.21 -3.45
CA MET A 18 -0.50 -5.11 -2.50
C MET A 18 0.43 -5.23 -1.30
N GLU A 19 0.54 -6.42 -0.71
CA GLU A 19 1.38 -6.62 0.48
C GLU A 19 2.84 -6.29 0.21
N LYS A 20 3.32 -6.58 -0.99
CA LYS A 20 4.68 -6.24 -1.40
C LYS A 20 4.93 -4.73 -1.30
N GLU A 21 4.00 -3.93 -1.79
CA GLU A 21 4.12 -2.47 -1.75
C GLU A 21 4.04 -1.95 -0.30
N ILE A 22 3.12 -2.51 0.50
CA ILE A 22 2.97 -2.10 1.91
C ILE A 22 4.25 -2.43 2.69
N VAL A 23 4.81 -3.63 2.50
CA VAL A 23 6.07 -4.03 3.15
C VAL A 23 7.19 -3.06 2.77
N ALA A 24 7.28 -2.69 1.50
CA ALA A 24 8.32 -1.76 1.05
C ALA A 24 8.19 -0.41 1.74
N PHE A 25 6.96 0.11 1.90
CA PHE A 25 6.73 1.37 2.60
C PHE A 25 7.02 1.27 4.09
N LEU A 26 6.66 0.16 4.74
CA LEU A 26 6.98 -0.06 6.15
C LEU A 26 8.49 -0.07 6.38
N ASN A 27 9.25 -0.60 5.43
CA ASN A 27 10.71 -0.63 5.49
C ASN A 27 11.37 0.67 5.03
N ASN A 28 10.61 1.57 4.42
CA ASN A 28 11.11 2.86 3.97
C ASN A 28 11.20 3.82 5.14
N ARG A 29 12.26 4.62 5.18
CA ARG A 29 12.49 5.60 6.25
C ARG A 29 11.34 6.60 6.40
N GLU A 30 10.69 6.95 5.31
CA GLU A 30 9.63 7.97 5.30
C GLU A 30 8.23 7.38 5.16
N GLY A 31 8.10 6.05 5.14
CA GLY A 31 6.81 5.42 4.86
C GLY A 31 6.38 5.65 3.42
N GLY A 32 5.09 5.72 3.18
CA GLY A 32 4.57 5.99 1.84
C GLY A 32 3.06 5.94 1.75
N VAL A 33 2.57 6.11 0.54
CA VAL A 33 1.14 6.13 0.23
C VAL A 33 0.89 5.23 -0.98
N LEU A 34 -0.08 4.33 -0.85
CA LEU A 34 -0.55 3.49 -1.94
C LEU A 34 -1.97 3.89 -2.30
N TYR A 35 -2.20 4.26 -3.56
CA TYR A 35 -3.54 4.52 -4.07
C TYR A 35 -4.08 3.31 -4.79
N ILE A 36 -5.31 2.93 -4.49
CA ILE A 36 -6.04 1.88 -5.21
C ILE A 36 -7.19 2.55 -5.97
N GLY A 37 -7.20 2.41 -7.28
CA GLY A 37 -8.19 3.02 -8.14
C GLY A 37 -7.66 4.15 -9.01
N LEU A 38 -6.35 4.22 -9.19
CA LEU A 38 -5.71 5.17 -10.11
C LEU A 38 -4.98 4.41 -11.21
N ASP A 39 -5.00 4.95 -12.43
CA ASP A 39 -4.14 4.45 -13.49
C ASP A 39 -2.70 4.98 -13.33
N ASP A 40 -1.82 4.62 -14.24
CA ASP A 40 -0.41 4.99 -14.15
C ASP A 40 -0.18 6.50 -14.26
N ASP A 41 -1.12 7.23 -14.84
CA ASP A 41 -1.03 8.68 -14.98
C ASP A 41 -1.69 9.41 -13.81
N GLY A 42 -2.24 8.70 -12.84
CA GLY A 42 -2.90 9.28 -11.69
C GLY A 42 -4.35 9.65 -11.91
N HIS A 43 -4.96 9.17 -12.98
CA HIS A 43 -6.39 9.41 -13.24
C HIS A 43 -7.24 8.36 -12.55
N PRO A 44 -8.36 8.77 -11.92
CA PRO A 44 -9.18 7.84 -11.15
C PRO A 44 -9.98 6.90 -12.06
N LEU A 45 -10.17 5.69 -11.54
CA LEU A 45 -10.98 4.67 -12.18
C LEU A 45 -12.19 4.39 -11.28
N MET A 46 -13.35 4.14 -11.90
CA MET A 46 -14.56 3.85 -11.13
C MET A 46 -14.39 2.56 -10.37
N ASN A 47 -14.68 2.60 -9.08
CA ASN A 47 -14.68 1.41 -8.22
C ASN A 47 -16.04 1.31 -7.54
N LYS A 48 -16.72 0.18 -7.71
CA LYS A 48 -18.12 0.03 -7.28
C LYS A 48 -18.28 -0.38 -5.82
N ASP A 49 -17.22 -0.82 -5.14
CA ASP A 49 -17.37 -1.41 -3.83
C ASP A 49 -16.21 -1.01 -2.91
N LEU A 50 -16.12 0.29 -2.65
CA LEU A 50 -15.04 0.86 -1.86
C LEU A 50 -15.01 0.30 -0.44
N ASP A 51 -16.15 0.18 0.21
CA ASP A 51 -16.21 -0.27 1.60
C ASP A 51 -15.70 -1.70 1.75
N ALA A 52 -16.16 -2.61 0.89
CA ALA A 52 -15.71 -3.99 0.91
C ALA A 52 -14.22 -4.10 0.59
N THR A 53 -13.73 -3.29 -0.35
CA THR A 53 -12.32 -3.27 -0.71
C THR A 53 -11.47 -2.77 0.45
N GLN A 54 -11.91 -1.72 1.16
CA GLN A 54 -11.18 -1.20 2.31
C GLN A 54 -11.07 -2.24 3.42
N LEU A 55 -12.15 -2.97 3.70
CA LEU A 55 -12.13 -4.04 4.70
C LEU A 55 -11.16 -5.16 4.32
N LYS A 56 -11.17 -5.55 3.06
CA LYS A 56 -10.25 -6.57 2.55
C LYS A 56 -8.80 -6.12 2.68
N ILE A 57 -8.51 -4.87 2.36
CA ILE A 57 -7.16 -4.29 2.51
C ILE A 57 -6.71 -4.36 3.96
N ALA A 58 -7.56 -3.91 4.89
CA ALA A 58 -7.22 -3.91 6.31
C ALA A 58 -6.93 -5.33 6.81
N ASP A 59 -7.77 -6.30 6.45
CA ASP A 59 -7.56 -7.69 6.84
C ASP A 59 -6.24 -8.24 6.30
N ARG A 60 -5.94 -7.97 5.04
CA ARG A 60 -4.71 -8.46 4.42
C ARG A 60 -3.47 -7.86 5.06
N ILE A 61 -3.48 -6.56 5.35
CA ILE A 61 -2.33 -5.91 5.99
C ILE A 61 -2.10 -6.49 7.39
N LYS A 62 -3.18 -6.63 8.17
CA LYS A 62 -3.07 -7.16 9.53
C LYS A 62 -2.59 -8.60 9.57
N ASN A 63 -3.06 -9.43 8.64
CA ASN A 63 -2.85 -10.87 8.73
C ASN A 63 -1.67 -11.39 7.92
N ASN A 64 -1.24 -10.67 6.90
CA ASN A 64 -0.24 -11.17 5.94
C ASN A 64 1.13 -10.53 6.07
N ILE A 65 1.31 -9.59 6.99
CA ILE A 65 2.58 -8.87 7.16
C ILE A 65 3.03 -8.98 8.62
N LEU A 66 4.32 -9.25 8.83
CA LEU A 66 4.97 -9.29 10.14
C LEU A 66 6.21 -8.38 10.13
N PRO A 67 6.65 -7.83 11.27
CA PRO A 67 5.94 -7.83 12.57
C PRO A 67 4.62 -7.08 12.51
N SER A 68 3.94 -6.95 13.64
CA SER A 68 2.61 -6.30 13.70
C SER A 68 2.62 -4.93 13.04
N THR A 69 1.59 -4.68 12.23
CA THR A 69 1.39 -3.40 11.55
C THR A 69 0.46 -2.46 12.32
N MET A 70 0.06 -2.84 13.53
CA MET A 70 -0.89 -2.06 14.33
C MET A 70 -0.38 -0.63 14.53
N GLY A 71 -1.22 0.35 14.19
CA GLY A 71 -0.88 1.77 14.32
C GLY A 71 0.03 2.31 13.23
N LEU A 72 0.40 1.49 12.24
CA LEU A 72 1.35 1.89 11.20
C LEU A 72 0.70 2.17 9.85
N PHE A 73 -0.60 1.98 9.72
CA PHE A 73 -1.29 2.29 8.47
C PHE A 73 -2.67 2.86 8.74
N ASP A 74 -3.16 3.62 7.76
CA ASP A 74 -4.52 4.15 7.77
C ASP A 74 -5.08 4.02 6.36
N ILE A 75 -6.38 3.75 6.25
CA ILE A 75 -7.07 3.58 4.97
C ILE A 75 -8.17 4.62 4.91
N VAL A 76 -8.06 5.51 3.94
CA VAL A 76 -9.01 6.62 3.78
C VAL A 76 -9.50 6.68 2.34
N THR A 77 -10.59 7.40 2.12
CA THR A 77 -11.10 7.72 0.79
C THR A 77 -10.68 9.14 0.45
N GLU A 78 -10.15 9.33 -0.74
CA GLU A 78 -9.81 10.66 -1.27
C GLU A 78 -10.58 10.87 -2.56
N ILE A 79 -11.09 12.08 -2.76
CA ILE A 79 -11.79 12.44 -3.99
C ILE A 79 -10.77 13.04 -4.95
N ILE A 80 -10.60 12.40 -6.12
CA ILE A 80 -9.70 12.86 -7.17
C ILE A 80 -10.55 13.00 -8.44
N GLU A 81 -10.56 14.18 -9.04
CA GLU A 81 -11.37 14.47 -10.25
C GLU A 81 -12.82 14.01 -10.07
N ASN A 82 -13.38 14.30 -8.90
CA ASN A 82 -14.75 13.97 -8.51
C ASN A 82 -15.03 12.46 -8.37
N VAL A 83 -13.99 11.62 -8.30
CA VAL A 83 -14.13 10.17 -8.16
C VAL A 83 -13.47 9.72 -6.84
N PRO A 84 -14.18 8.96 -6.00
CA PRO A 84 -13.55 8.45 -4.77
C PRO A 84 -12.55 7.34 -5.08
N VAL A 85 -11.37 7.45 -4.50
CA VAL A 85 -10.33 6.43 -4.58
C VAL A 85 -9.85 6.08 -3.18
N ILE A 86 -9.28 4.89 -3.03
CA ILE A 86 -8.74 4.44 -1.74
C ILE A 86 -7.29 4.90 -1.61
N LYS A 87 -6.98 5.47 -0.47
CA LYS A 87 -5.62 5.91 -0.13
C LYS A 87 -5.18 5.17 1.11
N ILE A 88 -4.09 4.43 1.00
CA ILE A 88 -3.48 3.72 2.13
C ILE A 88 -2.24 4.49 2.53
N ILE A 89 -2.26 5.05 3.74
CA ILE A 89 -1.15 5.81 4.30
C ILE A 89 -0.36 4.88 5.19
N VAL A 90 0.92 4.69 4.89
CA VAL A 90 1.79 3.76 5.61
C VAL A 90 2.92 4.52 6.28
N SER A 91 3.03 4.36 7.59
CA SER A 91 4.13 4.94 8.36
C SER A 91 5.38 4.07 8.26
N SER A 92 6.54 4.67 8.44
CA SER A 92 7.77 3.89 8.59
C SER A 92 7.65 3.00 9.81
N GLY A 93 7.96 1.72 9.64
CA GLY A 93 7.86 0.77 10.74
C GLY A 93 9.00 0.91 11.74
N LEU A 94 8.71 0.57 13.00
CA LEU A 94 9.66 0.69 14.11
C LEU A 94 10.49 -0.58 14.31
N LYS A 95 10.07 -1.69 13.74
CA LYS A 95 10.69 -3.02 13.97
C LYS A 95 11.13 -3.64 12.65
N LYS A 96 11.84 -2.87 11.84
CA LYS A 96 12.35 -3.35 10.55
C LYS A 96 13.31 -4.53 10.73
N PRO A 97 13.34 -5.46 9.77
CA PRO A 97 12.57 -5.46 8.53
C PRO A 97 11.17 -6.03 8.70
N TYR A 98 10.22 -5.48 7.95
CA TYR A 98 8.88 -6.06 7.77
C TYR A 98 8.92 -7.01 6.59
N TYR A 99 8.05 -8.00 6.58
CA TYR A 99 8.07 -9.03 5.55
C TYR A 99 6.69 -9.67 5.40
N ILE A 100 6.48 -10.30 4.25
CA ILE A 100 5.24 -11.04 3.98
C ILE A 100 5.30 -12.35 4.77
N ARG A 101 4.31 -12.56 5.64
CA ARG A 101 4.25 -13.67 6.58
C ARG A 101 4.46 -15.04 5.91
N SER A 102 3.76 -15.28 4.78
CA SER A 102 3.84 -16.57 4.10
C SER A 102 5.20 -16.85 3.46
N GLN A 103 6.00 -15.81 3.20
CA GLN A 103 7.29 -15.93 2.53
C GLN A 103 8.47 -15.86 3.51
N GLY A 104 8.22 -15.42 4.74
CA GLY A 104 9.24 -15.29 5.75
C GLY A 104 10.19 -14.13 5.53
N MET A 105 11.16 -14.01 6.42
CA MET A 105 12.19 -12.96 6.36
C MET A 105 13.29 -13.39 5.37
N SER A 106 12.97 -13.36 4.09
CA SER A 106 13.83 -13.82 2.99
C SER A 106 13.70 -12.86 1.82
N PRO A 107 14.51 -12.99 0.77
CA PRO A 107 14.38 -12.14 -0.42
C PRO A 107 12.99 -12.18 -1.07
N SER A 108 12.26 -13.28 -0.92
CA SER A 108 10.90 -13.38 -1.47
C SER A 108 9.83 -12.73 -0.59
N GLY A 109 10.15 -12.40 0.67
CA GLY A 109 9.20 -11.80 1.62
C GLY A 109 9.53 -10.37 2.03
N CYS A 110 10.79 -9.95 1.91
CA CYS A 110 11.25 -8.62 2.29
C CYS A 110 11.41 -7.74 1.05
N PHE A 111 10.88 -6.55 1.11
CA PHE A 111 10.93 -5.61 -0.01
C PHE A 111 11.34 -4.24 0.48
N ALA A 112 12.05 -3.52 -0.37
CA ALA A 112 12.39 -2.11 -0.17
C ALA A 112 12.05 -1.36 -1.46
N ARG A 113 11.80 -0.07 -1.31
CA ARG A 113 11.45 0.76 -2.44
C ARG A 113 12.65 1.56 -2.90
N VAL A 114 12.90 1.54 -4.22
CA VAL A 114 13.97 2.31 -4.84
C VAL A 114 13.33 3.12 -5.97
N GLY A 115 13.33 4.44 -5.83
CA GLY A 115 12.64 5.30 -6.77
C GLY A 115 11.15 4.98 -6.80
N THR A 116 10.62 4.62 -7.97
CA THR A 116 9.21 4.23 -8.15
C THR A 116 9.02 2.71 -8.21
N SER A 117 10.05 1.94 -7.87
CA SER A 117 10.02 0.47 -7.96
C SER A 117 10.18 -0.17 -6.58
N THR A 118 9.57 -1.30 -6.43
CA THR A 118 9.68 -2.11 -5.21
C THR A 118 10.42 -3.41 -5.47
#